data_e097d03a80a5c3c5f2ab9f55e6965b89
#
_entry.id   e097d03a80a5c3c5f2ab9f55e6965b89
#
_cell.length_a   1.000
_cell.length_b   1.000
_cell.length_c   1.000
_cell.angle_alpha   90.00
_cell.angle_beta   90.00
_cell.angle_gamma   90.00
#
_symmetry.space_group_name_H-M   'P 1'
#
loop_
_entity.id
_entity.type
_entity.pdbx_description
1 polymer ?
#
loop_
_entity_poly.entity_id
_entity_poly.type
_entity_poly.pdbx_seq_one_letter_code
_entity_poly.pdbx_strand_id
1 'polypeptide(L)'
;MRLPLLGLALTTALCAAPYAAQAQAPITIYCSILEEQCRVGVAEFEKATGAKATMVRKSTGETLAQIRAEASNPRADVWWGGPGDSHIQAAEEGLTVEYKSPKLPELHDWAQRFAEQAGYRATGTYLGALGIGYNTKVLESRGLPEPKCWADLLDPKYRDEVQVSDPNSSGTAYVFLASLVQLMGEDKAFDYMKGLHKNVNQYTKSGAAPVKAVALGETGIAIAFMHDMVTMIADGAPVKTLAPCEGTGYEIGSVSVVKGGKNTETAQKFVDWALSAEAQKLVGADLKIYSIASNKSAPVSPDAPKLSEMKLINYDTAKYGSVAERTRLLKKWDAEVKSAPK
;
A
#
# COMPACT_ATOMS: atom_id res chain seq x y z
N MET A 1 46.99 -80.43 14.68
CA MET A 1 45.73 -80.01 13.95
C MET A 1 45.35 -78.64 14.43
N ARG A 2 45.53 -77.61 13.57
CA ARG A 2 45.20 -76.18 13.87
C ARG A 2 44.00 -75.80 13.01
N LEU A 3 42.88 -75.45 13.65
CA LEU A 3 41.69 -74.84 12.96
C LEU A 3 41.93 -73.36 12.77
N PRO A 4 41.54 -72.77 11.63
CA PRO A 4 41.54 -71.35 11.48
C PRO A 4 40.18 -70.75 11.93
N LEU A 5 40.26 -69.65 12.69
CA LEU A 5 39.11 -68.79 13.04
C LEU A 5 38.76 -67.91 11.83
N LEU A 6 37.53 -68.05 11.30
CA LEU A 6 36.93 -67.14 10.34
C LEU A 6 36.37 -65.92 11.11
N GLY A 7 36.95 -64.78 10.89
CA GLY A 7 36.40 -63.47 11.36
C GLY A 7 35.29 -63.03 10.46
N LEU A 8 34.08 -62.84 10.98
CA LEU A 8 32.91 -62.29 10.30
C LEU A 8 32.93 -60.74 10.41
N ALA A 9 33.27 -60.05 9.34
CA ALA A 9 33.22 -58.61 9.30
C ALA A 9 31.78 -58.18 9.04
N LEU A 10 31.14 -57.52 10.03
CA LEU A 10 29.80 -56.91 9.94
C LEU A 10 29.96 -55.54 9.34
N THR A 11 29.62 -55.37 8.05
CA THR A 11 29.53 -54.08 7.39
C THR A 11 28.17 -53.43 7.70
N THR A 12 28.16 -52.45 8.59
CA THR A 12 27.01 -51.57 8.82
C THR A 12 26.84 -50.60 7.66
N ALA A 13 25.88 -50.87 6.78
CA ALA A 13 25.44 -49.93 5.76
C ALA A 13 24.62 -48.81 6.42
N LEU A 14 25.17 -47.59 6.51
CA LEU A 14 24.45 -46.38 6.88
C LEU A 14 23.51 -46.03 5.72
N CYS A 15 22.21 -46.33 5.85
CA CYS A 15 21.17 -45.80 4.97
C CYS A 15 21.00 -44.31 5.26
N ALA A 16 21.63 -43.45 4.46
CA ALA A 16 21.29 -42.03 4.39
C ALA A 16 19.87 -41.90 3.78
N ALA A 17 18.86 -41.76 4.62
CA ALA A 17 17.52 -41.39 4.16
C ALA A 17 17.59 -40.01 3.50
N PRO A 18 17.08 -39.82 2.28
CA PRO A 18 17.00 -38.50 1.69
C PRO A 18 16.07 -37.67 2.58
N TYR A 19 16.58 -36.55 3.10
CA TYR A 19 15.72 -35.50 3.67
C TYR A 19 14.81 -35.02 2.54
N ALA A 20 13.60 -35.52 2.51
CA ALA A 20 12.56 -34.93 1.68
C ALA A 20 12.39 -33.48 2.18
N ALA A 21 12.85 -32.52 1.39
CA ALA A 21 12.55 -31.11 1.62
C ALA A 21 11.02 -31.02 1.68
N GLN A 22 10.48 -30.80 2.87
CA GLN A 22 9.06 -30.68 3.09
C GLN A 22 8.62 -29.43 2.32
N ALA A 23 7.88 -29.61 1.23
CA ALA A 23 7.35 -28.51 0.44
C ALA A 23 6.58 -27.59 1.39
N GLN A 24 7.06 -26.36 1.56
CA GLN A 24 6.38 -25.38 2.41
C GLN A 24 4.95 -25.17 1.87
N ALA A 25 3.97 -25.22 2.76
CA ALA A 25 2.59 -24.97 2.37
C ALA A 25 2.46 -23.55 1.78
N PRO A 26 1.64 -23.35 0.76
CA PRO A 26 1.48 -22.06 0.12
C PRO A 26 0.95 -21.02 1.11
N ILE A 27 1.44 -19.78 1.01
CA ILE A 27 0.89 -18.63 1.75
C ILE A 27 -0.19 -17.93 0.95
N THR A 28 -1.12 -17.28 1.64
CA THR A 28 -2.11 -16.38 1.04
C THR A 28 -1.75 -14.94 1.37
N ILE A 29 -1.60 -14.12 0.33
CA ILE A 29 -1.24 -12.70 0.42
C ILE A 29 -2.46 -11.85 0.07
N TYR A 30 -2.96 -11.05 1.01
CA TYR A 30 -3.89 -9.97 0.73
C TYR A 30 -3.07 -8.76 0.29
N CYS A 31 -3.28 -8.31 -0.95
CA CYS A 31 -2.49 -7.25 -1.57
C CYS A 31 -3.36 -6.01 -1.84
N SER A 32 -2.87 -4.82 -1.43
CA SER A 32 -3.62 -3.56 -1.46
C SER A 32 -2.95 -2.45 -2.28
N ILE A 33 -2.16 -2.82 -3.29
CA ILE A 33 -1.57 -1.91 -4.29
C ILE A 33 -2.20 -2.14 -5.68
N LEU A 34 -1.61 -1.61 -6.74
CA LEU A 34 -2.03 -1.91 -8.11
C LEU A 34 -1.95 -3.42 -8.38
N GLU A 35 -2.96 -3.98 -9.04
CA GLU A 35 -3.07 -5.44 -9.21
C GLU A 35 -1.88 -6.05 -9.97
N GLU A 36 -1.39 -5.33 -10.98
CA GLU A 36 -0.23 -5.77 -11.74
C GLU A 36 1.01 -5.89 -10.86
N GLN A 37 1.24 -4.90 -10.01
CA GLN A 37 2.35 -4.90 -9.04
C GLN A 37 2.23 -6.05 -8.04
N CYS A 38 1.00 -6.34 -7.56
CA CYS A 38 0.74 -7.50 -6.69
C CYS A 38 1.15 -8.79 -7.38
N ARG A 39 0.71 -8.99 -8.62
CA ARG A 39 0.92 -10.21 -9.39
C ARG A 39 2.40 -10.46 -9.65
N VAL A 40 3.10 -9.45 -10.13
CA VAL A 40 4.54 -9.58 -10.42
C VAL A 40 5.35 -9.76 -9.14
N GLY A 41 5.06 -8.99 -8.09
CA GLY A 41 5.78 -9.15 -6.81
C GLY A 41 5.61 -10.54 -6.22
N VAL A 42 4.41 -11.12 -6.27
CA VAL A 42 4.19 -12.50 -5.80
C VAL A 42 4.97 -13.51 -6.65
N ALA A 43 4.98 -13.36 -7.98
CA ALA A 43 5.72 -14.24 -8.86
C ALA A 43 7.26 -14.16 -8.61
N GLU A 44 7.80 -12.96 -8.39
CA GLU A 44 9.21 -12.78 -8.06
C GLU A 44 9.56 -13.32 -6.66
N PHE A 45 8.65 -13.19 -5.68
CA PHE A 45 8.83 -13.86 -4.39
C PHE A 45 8.91 -15.38 -4.52
N GLU A 46 8.00 -16.00 -5.29
CA GLU A 46 8.04 -17.45 -5.55
C GLU A 46 9.35 -17.87 -6.21
N LYS A 47 9.80 -17.11 -7.20
CA LYS A 47 11.05 -17.37 -7.92
C LYS A 47 12.29 -17.22 -7.02
N ALA A 48 12.32 -16.19 -6.17
CA ALA A 48 13.44 -15.92 -5.28
C ALA A 48 13.57 -16.93 -4.13
N THR A 49 12.45 -17.46 -3.66
CA THR A 49 12.42 -18.25 -2.42
C THR A 49 12.05 -19.73 -2.61
N GLY A 50 11.48 -20.09 -3.76
CA GLY A 50 10.90 -21.42 -4.01
C GLY A 50 9.58 -21.66 -3.26
N ALA A 51 9.13 -20.73 -2.42
CA ALA A 51 7.84 -20.82 -1.74
C ALA A 51 6.69 -20.66 -2.75
N LYS A 52 5.51 -21.19 -2.40
CA LYS A 52 4.28 -20.99 -3.18
C LYS A 52 3.38 -19.96 -2.51
N ALA A 53 2.80 -19.08 -3.31
CA ALA A 53 1.91 -18.04 -2.81
C ALA A 53 0.68 -17.87 -3.71
N THR A 54 -0.46 -17.58 -3.07
CA THR A 54 -1.66 -17.12 -3.75
C THR A 54 -1.93 -15.67 -3.37
N MET A 55 -2.49 -14.91 -4.28
CA MET A 55 -2.75 -13.49 -4.09
C MET A 55 -4.23 -13.18 -4.24
N VAL A 56 -4.77 -12.38 -3.31
CA VAL A 56 -6.09 -11.78 -3.40
C VAL A 56 -5.94 -10.27 -3.32
N ARG A 57 -6.28 -9.59 -4.41
CA ARG A 57 -6.25 -8.12 -4.47
C ARG A 57 -7.51 -7.53 -3.86
N LYS A 58 -7.35 -6.63 -2.89
CA LYS A 58 -8.43 -5.84 -2.27
C LYS A 58 -7.94 -4.43 -1.96
N SER A 59 -8.89 -3.50 -1.86
CA SER A 59 -8.60 -2.16 -1.35
C SER A 59 -8.27 -2.21 0.14
N THR A 60 -7.48 -1.27 0.63
CA THR A 60 -6.92 -1.31 1.99
C THR A 60 -7.98 -1.41 3.08
N GLY A 61 -9.07 -0.62 2.99
CA GLY A 61 -10.17 -0.69 3.96
C GLY A 61 -10.95 -2.01 3.87
N GLU A 62 -11.13 -2.56 2.66
CA GLU A 62 -11.75 -3.87 2.46
C GLU A 62 -10.87 -5.00 3.02
N THR A 63 -9.54 -4.89 2.87
CA THR A 63 -8.60 -5.86 3.43
C THR A 63 -8.64 -5.86 4.95
N LEU A 64 -8.61 -4.69 5.58
CA LEU A 64 -8.75 -4.57 7.03
C LEU A 64 -10.06 -5.17 7.54
N ALA A 65 -11.18 -4.83 6.90
CA ALA A 65 -12.50 -5.37 7.24
C ALA A 65 -12.54 -6.90 7.11
N GLN A 66 -11.92 -7.44 6.07
CA GLN A 66 -11.84 -8.89 5.88
C GLN A 66 -10.98 -9.59 6.91
N ILE A 67 -9.76 -9.09 7.17
CA ILE A 67 -8.88 -9.65 8.20
C ILE A 67 -9.60 -9.65 9.57
N ARG A 68 -10.33 -8.58 9.89
CA ARG A 68 -11.14 -8.48 11.10
C ARG A 68 -12.26 -9.53 11.14
N ALA A 69 -13.00 -9.68 10.05
CA ALA A 69 -14.07 -10.68 9.94
C ALA A 69 -13.55 -12.13 10.03
N GLU A 70 -12.32 -12.37 9.60
CA GLU A 70 -11.64 -13.66 9.60
C GLU A 70 -10.79 -13.92 10.85
N ALA A 71 -10.81 -13.03 11.86
CA ALA A 71 -9.88 -13.10 13.01
C ALA A 71 -9.94 -14.43 13.78
N SER A 72 -11.10 -15.11 13.80
CA SER A 72 -11.26 -16.44 14.41
C SER A 72 -10.81 -17.62 13.52
N ASN A 73 -10.68 -17.40 12.21
CA ASN A 73 -10.25 -18.37 11.22
C ASN A 73 -9.55 -17.66 10.05
N PRO A 74 -8.32 -17.15 10.25
CA PRO A 74 -7.60 -16.39 9.25
C PRO A 74 -7.37 -17.15 7.96
N ARG A 75 -7.56 -16.48 6.84
CA ARG A 75 -7.35 -17.03 5.50
C ARG A 75 -6.12 -16.45 4.81
N ALA A 76 -5.64 -15.30 5.27
CA ALA A 76 -4.41 -14.70 4.82
C ALA A 76 -3.26 -14.95 5.80
N ASP A 77 -2.05 -15.02 5.27
CA ASP A 77 -0.80 -15.10 6.03
C ASP A 77 -0.09 -13.75 6.05
N VAL A 78 -0.24 -12.98 4.97
CA VAL A 78 0.40 -11.67 4.76
C VAL A 78 -0.63 -10.66 4.29
N TRP A 79 -0.50 -9.44 4.79
CA TRP A 79 -1.10 -8.25 4.18
C TRP A 79 0.00 -7.36 3.63
N TRP A 80 0.01 -7.14 2.31
CA TRP A 80 1.04 -6.38 1.62
C TRP A 80 0.46 -5.17 0.87
N GLY A 81 1.04 -4.00 1.15
CA GLY A 81 0.70 -2.73 0.51
C GLY A 81 -0.51 -2.02 1.09
N GLY A 82 -0.69 -0.81 0.62
CA GLY A 82 -1.65 0.16 1.14
C GLY A 82 -1.11 0.95 2.33
N PRO A 83 -1.75 2.09 2.65
CA PRO A 83 -1.28 3.01 3.68
C PRO A 83 -1.16 2.41 5.07
N GLY A 84 -0.09 2.78 5.76
CA GLY A 84 0.27 2.33 7.09
C GLY A 84 -0.77 2.60 8.18
N ASP A 85 -1.61 3.63 8.01
CA ASP A 85 -2.72 3.91 8.93
C ASP A 85 -3.59 2.68 9.20
N SER A 86 -3.95 1.94 8.14
CA SER A 86 -4.76 0.75 8.27
C SER A 86 -4.00 -0.43 8.89
N HIS A 87 -2.69 -0.51 8.66
CA HIS A 87 -1.82 -1.49 9.29
C HIS A 87 -1.62 -1.20 10.79
N ILE A 88 -1.50 0.07 11.18
CA ILE A 88 -1.48 0.48 12.60
C ILE A 88 -2.80 0.12 13.27
N GLN A 89 -3.94 0.38 12.61
CA GLN A 89 -5.24 -0.04 13.14
C GLN A 89 -5.32 -1.55 13.35
N ALA A 90 -4.85 -2.35 12.37
CA ALA A 90 -4.80 -3.80 12.51
C ALA A 90 -3.87 -4.25 13.64
N ALA A 91 -2.76 -3.55 13.84
CA ALA A 91 -1.82 -3.80 14.94
C ALA A 91 -2.45 -3.51 16.31
N GLU A 92 -3.15 -2.38 16.45
CA GLU A 92 -3.86 -1.99 17.66
C GLU A 92 -4.99 -2.96 18.01
N GLU A 93 -5.70 -3.47 17.01
CA GLU A 93 -6.74 -4.50 17.16
C GLU A 93 -6.16 -5.92 17.39
N GLY A 94 -4.85 -6.08 17.39
CA GLY A 94 -4.19 -7.36 17.59
C GLY A 94 -4.38 -8.36 16.45
N LEU A 95 -4.63 -7.88 15.22
CA LEU A 95 -4.86 -8.68 14.02
C LEU A 95 -3.57 -9.06 13.28
N THR A 96 -2.43 -8.47 13.66
CA THR A 96 -1.12 -8.73 13.08
C THR A 96 -0.13 -9.20 14.13
N VAL A 97 0.93 -9.89 13.68
CA VAL A 97 1.98 -10.46 14.54
C VAL A 97 3.13 -9.49 14.66
N GLU A 98 3.72 -9.39 15.83
CA GLU A 98 5.00 -8.71 15.99
C GLU A 98 6.10 -9.49 15.27
N TYR A 99 6.78 -8.82 14.35
CA TYR A 99 7.93 -9.39 13.64
C TYR A 99 8.96 -8.31 13.34
N LYS A 100 10.09 -8.39 14.03
CA LYS A 100 11.24 -7.52 13.79
C LYS A 100 12.13 -8.14 12.71
N SER A 101 11.91 -7.74 11.46
CA SER A 101 12.70 -8.24 10.33
C SER A 101 14.19 -7.94 10.51
N PRO A 102 15.11 -8.86 10.18
CA PRO A 102 16.55 -8.61 10.14
C PRO A 102 16.94 -7.55 9.10
N LYS A 103 16.02 -7.20 8.18
CA LYS A 103 16.21 -6.16 7.17
C LYS A 103 16.01 -4.73 7.69
N LEU A 104 15.47 -4.53 8.89
CA LEU A 104 15.20 -3.20 9.45
C LEU A 104 16.40 -2.24 9.40
N PRO A 105 17.64 -2.62 9.73
CA PRO A 105 18.80 -1.70 9.69
C PRO A 105 19.13 -1.20 8.27
N GLU A 106 18.70 -1.95 7.23
CA GLU A 106 18.90 -1.59 5.81
C GLU A 106 17.91 -0.50 5.35
N LEU A 107 16.85 -0.24 6.12
CA LEU A 107 15.78 0.68 5.72
C LEU A 107 16.10 2.14 6.08
N HIS A 108 15.48 3.07 5.35
CA HIS A 108 15.49 4.49 5.69
C HIS A 108 14.86 4.72 7.08
N ASP A 109 15.29 5.78 7.75
CA ASP A 109 14.88 6.10 9.12
C ASP A 109 13.36 6.26 9.28
N TRP A 110 12.66 6.76 8.25
CA TRP A 110 11.21 6.89 8.28
C TRP A 110 10.50 5.51 8.36
N ALA A 111 11.04 4.50 7.68
CA ALA A 111 10.49 3.14 7.71
C ALA A 111 10.80 2.42 9.02
N GLN A 112 11.98 2.65 9.58
CA GLN A 112 12.36 2.12 10.90
C GLN A 112 11.47 2.73 12.00
N ARG A 113 11.30 4.07 12.02
CA ARG A 113 10.39 4.75 12.97
C ARG A 113 8.94 4.28 12.83
N PHE A 114 8.47 4.07 11.60
CA PHE A 114 7.13 3.53 11.38
C PHE A 114 6.98 2.12 11.97
N ALA A 115 7.96 1.24 11.78
CA ALA A 115 7.94 -0.11 12.34
C ALA A 115 7.93 -0.09 13.88
N GLU A 116 8.72 0.79 14.51
CA GLU A 116 8.72 1.01 15.96
C GLU A 116 7.35 1.49 16.45
N GLN A 117 6.77 2.47 15.77
CA GLN A 117 5.46 3.05 16.05
C GLN A 117 4.33 2.00 15.98
N ALA A 118 4.43 1.07 15.02
CA ALA A 118 3.52 -0.06 14.86
C ALA A 118 3.81 -1.23 15.82
N GLY A 119 4.79 -1.10 16.74
CA GLY A 119 5.23 -2.19 17.61
C GLY A 119 5.73 -3.40 16.81
N TYR A 120 6.43 -3.15 15.71
CA TYR A 120 6.91 -4.16 14.74
C TYR A 120 5.82 -5.08 14.20
N ARG A 121 4.55 -4.68 14.25
CA ARG A 121 3.41 -5.40 13.70
C ARG A 121 3.08 -5.00 12.26
N ALA A 122 3.78 -3.99 11.76
CA ALA A 122 3.81 -3.54 10.38
C ALA A 122 5.16 -2.90 10.10
N THR A 123 5.64 -3.00 8.85
CA THR A 123 6.88 -2.35 8.40
C THR A 123 6.65 -1.65 7.07
N GLY A 124 7.18 -0.43 6.95
CA GLY A 124 7.07 0.35 5.72
C GLY A 124 7.92 -0.23 4.58
N THR A 125 7.33 -0.42 3.43
CA THR A 125 8.00 -0.92 2.21
C THR A 125 8.27 0.17 1.19
N TYR A 126 7.44 1.21 1.14
CA TYR A 126 7.61 2.36 0.26
C TYR A 126 6.93 3.60 0.84
N LEU A 127 7.23 4.76 0.23
CA LEU A 127 6.61 6.04 0.55
C LEU A 127 6.13 6.72 -0.73
N GLY A 128 4.94 7.34 -0.69
CA GLY A 128 4.37 8.03 -1.83
C GLY A 128 3.50 9.21 -1.43
N ALA A 129 3.66 10.36 -2.12
CA ALA A 129 2.86 11.55 -1.87
C ALA A 129 1.47 11.44 -2.52
N LEU A 130 0.47 11.97 -1.81
CA LEU A 130 -0.86 12.21 -2.36
C LEU A 130 -0.81 13.43 -3.30
N GLY A 131 -1.62 13.40 -4.36
CA GLY A 131 -1.64 14.51 -5.33
C GLY A 131 -2.91 14.58 -6.15
N ILE A 132 -2.90 15.54 -7.07
CA ILE A 132 -3.91 15.71 -8.10
C ILE A 132 -3.33 15.17 -9.41
N GLY A 133 -4.06 14.28 -10.08
CA GLY A 133 -3.80 13.87 -11.44
C GLY A 133 -4.89 14.41 -12.36
N TYR A 134 -4.55 14.83 -13.57
CA TYR A 134 -5.54 15.31 -14.52
C TYR A 134 -5.18 14.91 -15.95
N ASN A 135 -6.22 14.63 -16.75
CA ASN A 135 -6.07 14.32 -18.17
C ASN A 135 -6.04 15.62 -18.98
N THR A 136 -4.89 15.90 -19.59
CA THR A 136 -4.69 17.16 -20.33
C THR A 136 -5.61 17.30 -21.53
N LYS A 137 -5.91 16.19 -22.24
CA LYS A 137 -6.82 16.20 -23.40
C LYS A 137 -8.28 16.42 -23.00
N VAL A 138 -8.70 15.83 -21.86
CA VAL A 138 -10.06 16.03 -21.34
C VAL A 138 -10.25 17.48 -20.90
N LEU A 139 -9.30 18.03 -20.12
CA LEU A 139 -9.40 19.43 -19.69
C LEU A 139 -9.41 20.39 -20.89
N GLU A 140 -8.51 20.19 -21.87
CA GLU A 140 -8.45 21.00 -23.08
C GLU A 140 -9.78 20.95 -23.87
N SER A 141 -10.32 19.75 -24.13
CA SER A 141 -11.55 19.57 -24.89
C SER A 141 -12.78 20.20 -24.24
N ARG A 142 -12.76 20.36 -22.92
CA ARG A 142 -13.85 20.95 -22.13
C ARG A 142 -13.59 22.41 -21.76
N GLY A 143 -12.46 22.97 -22.17
CA GLY A 143 -12.07 24.35 -21.83
C GLY A 143 -11.84 24.57 -20.35
N LEU A 144 -11.37 23.52 -19.63
CA LEU A 144 -11.14 23.57 -18.20
C LEU A 144 -9.68 23.93 -17.89
N PRO A 145 -9.41 24.79 -16.88
CA PRO A 145 -8.04 25.10 -16.48
C PRO A 145 -7.36 23.89 -15.83
N GLU A 146 -6.03 23.86 -15.87
CA GLU A 146 -5.23 22.89 -15.10
C GLU A 146 -5.25 23.28 -13.60
N PRO A 147 -5.64 22.37 -12.68
CA PRO A 147 -5.63 22.65 -11.24
C PRO A 147 -4.20 22.74 -10.71
N LYS A 148 -3.96 23.56 -9.69
CA LYS A 148 -2.66 23.75 -9.02
C LYS A 148 -2.73 23.54 -7.50
N CYS A 149 -3.90 23.77 -6.94
CA CYS A 149 -4.13 23.79 -5.50
C CYS A 149 -5.34 22.92 -5.15
N TRP A 150 -5.46 22.50 -3.91
CA TRP A 150 -6.69 21.84 -3.42
C TRP A 150 -7.89 22.78 -3.60
N ALA A 151 -7.72 24.07 -3.31
CA ALA A 151 -8.79 25.07 -3.42
C ALA A 151 -9.37 25.17 -4.84
N ASP A 152 -8.57 24.96 -5.88
CA ASP A 152 -9.04 25.03 -7.27
C ASP A 152 -10.13 24.00 -7.56
N LEU A 153 -10.08 22.84 -6.90
CA LEU A 153 -11.05 21.76 -7.11
C LEU A 153 -12.45 22.09 -6.61
N LEU A 154 -12.62 23.21 -5.91
CA LEU A 154 -13.93 23.74 -5.50
C LEU A 154 -14.61 24.58 -6.60
N ASP A 155 -13.89 24.96 -7.68
CA ASP A 155 -14.48 25.74 -8.77
C ASP A 155 -15.63 24.93 -9.41
N PRO A 156 -16.85 25.49 -9.52
CA PRO A 156 -17.99 24.84 -10.16
C PRO A 156 -17.75 24.39 -11.62
N LYS A 157 -16.71 24.91 -12.28
CA LYS A 157 -16.30 24.45 -13.62
C LYS A 157 -15.90 22.96 -13.62
N TYR A 158 -15.42 22.43 -12.49
CA TYR A 158 -15.06 21.02 -12.36
C TYR A 158 -16.22 20.11 -11.92
N ARG A 159 -17.47 20.60 -12.01
CA ARG A 159 -18.63 19.76 -11.68
C ARG A 159 -18.62 18.46 -12.47
N ASP A 160 -18.73 17.35 -11.76
CA ASP A 160 -18.68 15.98 -12.30
C ASP A 160 -17.34 15.62 -13.02
N GLU A 161 -16.27 16.38 -12.77
CA GLU A 161 -14.96 16.14 -13.35
C GLU A 161 -13.97 15.50 -12.38
N VAL A 162 -14.26 15.50 -11.09
CA VAL A 162 -13.36 14.98 -10.07
C VAL A 162 -13.78 13.57 -9.66
N GLN A 163 -12.82 12.66 -9.65
CA GLN A 163 -13.01 11.33 -9.10
C GLN A 163 -12.07 11.11 -7.91
N VAL A 164 -12.63 10.57 -6.83
CA VAL A 164 -11.90 10.19 -5.62
C VAL A 164 -12.51 8.91 -5.05
N SER A 165 -11.77 8.18 -4.25
CA SER A 165 -12.29 6.96 -3.65
C SER A 165 -13.07 7.22 -2.36
N ASP A 166 -13.85 6.24 -1.91
CA ASP A 166 -14.54 6.25 -0.63
C ASP A 166 -13.55 5.92 0.51
N PRO A 167 -13.36 6.77 1.52
CA PRO A 167 -12.41 6.55 2.60
C PRO A 167 -12.73 5.34 3.51
N ASN A 168 -13.97 4.84 3.49
CA ASN A 168 -14.30 3.60 4.19
C ASN A 168 -13.65 2.37 3.55
N SER A 169 -13.54 2.33 2.22
CA SER A 169 -13.00 1.20 1.49
C SER A 169 -11.56 1.41 1.02
N SER A 170 -11.14 2.65 0.77
CA SER A 170 -9.85 3.02 0.21
C SER A 170 -8.94 3.68 1.24
N GLY A 171 -7.74 3.14 1.43
CA GLY A 171 -6.70 3.78 2.22
C GLY A 171 -6.24 5.11 1.61
N THR A 172 -6.16 5.21 0.28
CA THR A 172 -5.81 6.45 -0.44
C THR A 172 -6.76 7.59 -0.07
N ALA A 173 -8.07 7.33 -0.10
CA ALA A 173 -9.05 8.34 0.25
C ALA A 173 -9.07 8.64 1.75
N TYR A 174 -8.73 7.67 2.61
CA TYR A 174 -8.55 7.97 4.02
C TYR A 174 -7.33 8.85 4.27
N VAL A 175 -6.21 8.59 3.61
CA VAL A 175 -5.03 9.48 3.67
C VAL A 175 -5.37 10.88 3.16
N PHE A 176 -6.19 11.00 2.11
CA PHE A 176 -6.68 12.31 1.65
C PHE A 176 -7.48 13.03 2.73
N LEU A 177 -8.48 12.39 3.34
CA LEU A 177 -9.28 12.95 4.43
C LEU A 177 -8.37 13.38 5.61
N ALA A 178 -7.52 12.49 6.09
CA ALA A 178 -6.63 12.76 7.21
C ALA A 178 -5.59 13.85 6.88
N SER A 179 -5.12 13.93 5.64
CA SER A 179 -4.20 14.98 5.18
C SER A 179 -4.87 16.35 5.22
N LEU A 180 -6.10 16.47 4.74
CA LEU A 180 -6.85 17.73 4.79
C LEU A 180 -7.09 18.18 6.24
N VAL A 181 -7.46 17.25 7.12
CA VAL A 181 -7.67 17.55 8.55
C VAL A 181 -6.38 18.09 9.17
N GLN A 182 -5.23 17.50 8.87
CA GLN A 182 -3.94 17.94 9.39
C GLN A 182 -3.46 19.26 8.75
N LEU A 183 -3.76 19.47 7.47
CA LEU A 183 -3.32 20.64 6.71
C LEU A 183 -4.06 21.91 7.10
N MET A 184 -5.37 21.83 7.28
CA MET A 184 -6.22 23.03 7.44
C MET A 184 -7.10 23.05 8.70
N GLY A 185 -7.02 22.02 9.52
CA GLY A 185 -7.89 21.82 10.68
C GLY A 185 -9.20 21.14 10.30
N GLU A 186 -9.82 20.45 11.28
CA GLU A 186 -10.94 19.54 11.01
C GLU A 186 -12.15 20.23 10.38
N ASP A 187 -12.61 21.33 10.95
CA ASP A 187 -13.83 22.01 10.47
C ASP A 187 -13.67 22.48 9.02
N LYS A 188 -12.54 23.14 8.72
CA LYS A 188 -12.24 23.61 7.35
C LYS A 188 -12.06 22.46 6.37
N ALA A 189 -11.48 21.34 6.82
CA ALA A 189 -11.31 20.14 5.99
C ALA A 189 -12.67 19.53 5.61
N PHE A 190 -13.59 19.46 6.56
CA PHE A 190 -14.94 18.96 6.28
C PHE A 190 -15.75 19.92 5.43
N ASP A 191 -15.65 21.24 5.64
CA ASP A 191 -16.27 22.24 4.76
C ASP A 191 -15.71 22.17 3.34
N TYR A 192 -14.39 22.00 3.21
CA TYR A 192 -13.75 21.77 1.92
C TYR A 192 -14.30 20.51 1.23
N MET A 193 -14.35 19.38 1.94
CA MET A 193 -14.85 18.12 1.38
C MET A 193 -16.32 18.18 0.99
N LYS A 194 -17.16 18.90 1.72
CA LYS A 194 -18.57 19.20 1.33
C LYS A 194 -18.64 20.04 0.05
N GLY A 195 -17.74 21.00 -0.11
CA GLY A 195 -17.61 21.77 -1.34
C GLY A 195 -17.18 20.90 -2.52
N LEU A 196 -16.11 20.11 -2.34
CA LEU A 196 -15.57 19.19 -3.33
C LEU A 196 -16.60 18.13 -3.76
N HIS A 197 -17.43 17.66 -2.85
CA HIS A 197 -18.49 16.67 -3.12
C HIS A 197 -19.38 17.07 -4.29
N LYS A 198 -19.63 18.36 -4.49
CA LYS A 198 -20.43 18.89 -5.60
C LYS A 198 -19.77 18.68 -6.97
N ASN A 199 -18.44 18.54 -6.98
CA ASN A 199 -17.65 18.37 -8.20
C ASN A 199 -17.26 16.90 -8.43
N VAL A 200 -17.47 16.04 -7.43
CA VAL A 200 -17.14 14.62 -7.52
C VAL A 200 -18.19 13.87 -8.34
N ASN A 201 -17.77 13.23 -9.42
CA ASN A 201 -18.67 12.36 -10.21
C ASN A 201 -18.94 11.02 -9.50
N GLN A 202 -17.92 10.42 -8.89
CA GLN A 202 -18.04 9.13 -8.24
C GLN A 202 -17.05 8.97 -7.08
N TYR A 203 -17.51 8.34 -5.99
CA TYR A 203 -16.65 7.77 -4.95
C TYR A 203 -16.41 6.29 -5.26
N THR A 204 -15.19 5.95 -5.69
CA THR A 204 -14.84 4.59 -6.06
C THR A 204 -14.43 3.74 -4.84
N LYS A 205 -14.51 2.41 -4.95
CA LYS A 205 -14.07 1.51 -3.88
C LYS A 205 -12.55 1.44 -3.74
N SER A 206 -11.82 1.58 -4.83
CA SER A 206 -10.38 1.40 -4.88
C SER A 206 -9.66 2.69 -5.18
N GLY A 207 -8.55 3.00 -4.47
CA GLY A 207 -7.68 4.13 -4.75
C GLY A 207 -7.06 4.14 -6.14
N ALA A 208 -6.92 2.96 -6.76
CA ALA A 208 -6.42 2.81 -8.13
C ALA A 208 -7.48 3.13 -9.21
N ALA A 209 -8.78 3.15 -8.87
CA ALA A 209 -9.83 3.38 -9.87
C ALA A 209 -9.82 4.80 -10.43
N PRO A 210 -9.69 5.89 -9.62
CA PRO A 210 -9.56 7.23 -10.16
C PRO A 210 -8.33 7.40 -11.07
N VAL A 211 -7.23 6.73 -10.75
CA VAL A 211 -6.00 6.74 -11.57
C VAL A 211 -6.26 6.18 -12.96
N LYS A 212 -6.95 5.05 -13.04
CA LYS A 212 -7.33 4.43 -14.32
C LYS A 212 -8.33 5.27 -15.07
N ALA A 213 -9.34 5.79 -14.40
CA ALA A 213 -10.38 6.63 -15.02
C ALA A 213 -9.79 7.89 -15.66
N VAL A 214 -8.89 8.59 -14.96
CA VAL A 214 -8.22 9.77 -15.53
C VAL A 214 -7.29 9.40 -16.69
N ALA A 215 -6.60 8.27 -16.62
CA ALA A 215 -5.73 7.78 -17.69
C ALA A 215 -6.52 7.48 -18.98
N LEU A 216 -7.72 6.90 -18.84
CA LEU A 216 -8.62 6.57 -19.95
C LEU A 216 -9.45 7.76 -20.45
N GLY A 217 -9.42 8.89 -19.74
CA GLY A 217 -10.23 10.07 -20.08
C GLY A 217 -11.71 9.96 -19.70
N GLU A 218 -12.06 9.02 -18.82
CA GLU A 218 -13.41 8.86 -18.26
C GLU A 218 -13.75 9.97 -17.27
N THR A 219 -12.74 10.56 -16.66
CA THR A 219 -12.83 11.73 -15.76
C THR A 219 -11.69 12.70 -16.05
N GLY A 220 -11.92 14.00 -15.79
CA GLY A 220 -10.92 15.04 -16.00
C GLY A 220 -9.82 15.04 -14.94
N ILE A 221 -10.19 14.79 -13.67
CA ILE A 221 -9.33 14.96 -12.50
C ILE A 221 -9.48 13.76 -11.57
N ALA A 222 -8.37 13.32 -11.00
CA ALA A 222 -8.32 12.28 -9.97
C ALA A 222 -7.53 12.74 -8.75
N ILE A 223 -7.97 12.37 -7.56
CA ILE A 223 -7.23 12.51 -6.31
C ILE A 223 -6.70 11.13 -5.93
N ALA A 224 -5.38 10.93 -5.99
CA ALA A 224 -4.73 9.65 -5.70
C ALA A 224 -3.24 9.85 -5.40
N PHE A 225 -2.50 8.75 -5.20
CA PHE A 225 -1.05 8.84 -5.03
C PHE A 225 -0.36 9.16 -6.36
N MET A 226 0.61 10.06 -6.29
CA MET A 226 1.31 10.56 -7.47
C MET A 226 2.11 9.46 -8.19
N HIS A 227 2.69 8.52 -7.45
CA HIS A 227 3.44 7.42 -8.06
C HIS A 227 2.56 6.51 -8.94
N ASP A 228 1.29 6.31 -8.57
CA ASP A 228 0.33 5.59 -9.41
C ASP A 228 0.00 6.36 -10.70
N MET A 229 -0.09 7.69 -10.62
CA MET A 229 -0.29 8.55 -11.79
C MET A 229 0.92 8.48 -12.73
N VAL A 230 2.15 8.52 -12.18
CA VAL A 230 3.39 8.42 -12.96
C VAL A 230 3.45 7.07 -13.70
N THR A 231 2.94 5.99 -13.13
CA THR A 231 2.81 4.71 -13.84
C THR A 231 1.97 4.85 -15.11
N MET A 232 0.84 5.53 -15.05
CA MET A 232 -0.01 5.76 -16.23
C MET A 232 0.65 6.69 -17.24
N ILE A 233 1.37 7.72 -16.78
CA ILE A 233 2.13 8.64 -17.64
C ILE A 233 3.22 7.86 -18.41
N ALA A 234 3.95 6.98 -17.74
CA ALA A 234 4.97 6.14 -18.35
C ALA A 234 4.42 5.13 -19.36
N ASP A 235 3.14 4.76 -19.21
CA ASP A 235 2.41 3.93 -20.16
C ASP A 235 1.77 4.74 -21.31
N GLY A 236 2.04 6.06 -21.38
CA GLY A 236 1.63 6.94 -22.48
C GLY A 236 0.28 7.63 -22.29
N ALA A 237 -0.33 7.55 -21.10
CA ALA A 237 -1.57 8.28 -20.83
C ALA A 237 -1.33 9.81 -20.85
N PRO A 238 -2.25 10.61 -21.40
CA PRO A 238 -2.13 12.08 -21.43
C PRO A 238 -2.47 12.69 -20.07
N VAL A 239 -1.78 12.24 -19.03
CA VAL A 239 -1.99 12.65 -17.63
C VAL A 239 -0.82 13.48 -17.16
N LYS A 240 -1.10 14.51 -16.37
CA LYS A 240 -0.12 15.17 -15.51
C LYS A 240 -0.48 14.95 -14.05
N THR A 241 0.51 15.00 -13.18
CA THR A 241 0.32 14.93 -11.73
C THR A 241 1.11 15.99 -11.02
N LEU A 242 0.58 16.50 -9.91
CA LEU A 242 1.22 17.52 -9.10
C LEU A 242 0.88 17.37 -7.61
N ALA A 243 1.78 17.87 -6.78
CA ALA A 243 1.48 18.14 -5.37
C ALA A 243 0.77 19.50 -5.27
N PRO A 244 -0.37 19.57 -4.58
CA PRO A 244 -1.12 20.82 -4.43
C PRO A 244 -0.35 21.92 -3.69
N CYS A 245 -0.55 23.18 -4.08
CA CYS A 245 0.22 24.33 -3.62
C CYS A 245 0.15 24.59 -2.12
N GLU A 246 -0.94 24.20 -1.45
CA GLU A 246 -1.09 24.34 0.00
C GLU A 246 -0.20 23.33 0.75
N GLY A 247 0.14 22.24 0.12
CA GLY A 247 0.84 21.09 0.66
C GLY A 247 -0.02 19.84 0.63
N THR A 248 0.59 18.71 0.95
CA THR A 248 -0.09 17.42 0.89
C THR A 248 0.46 16.42 1.90
N GLY A 249 -0.33 15.36 2.17
CA GLY A 249 0.12 14.20 2.92
C GLY A 249 0.77 13.13 2.04
N TYR A 250 1.14 12.06 2.68
CA TYR A 250 1.79 10.93 2.05
C TYR A 250 1.37 9.62 2.73
N GLU A 251 1.58 8.51 2.04
CA GLU A 251 1.47 7.18 2.65
C GLU A 251 2.85 6.59 2.93
N ILE A 252 2.90 5.74 3.94
CA ILE A 252 3.94 4.72 4.09
C ILE A 252 3.27 3.39 3.76
N GLY A 253 3.47 2.92 2.53
CA GLY A 253 2.94 1.61 2.13
C GLY A 253 3.59 0.51 2.94
N SER A 254 2.81 -0.42 3.48
CA SER A 254 3.28 -1.31 4.54
C SER A 254 3.07 -2.79 4.25
N VAL A 255 3.76 -3.63 5.02
CA VAL A 255 3.59 -5.08 5.03
C VAL A 255 3.42 -5.57 6.47
N SER A 256 2.52 -6.53 6.68
CA SER A 256 2.24 -7.15 7.98
C SER A 256 2.07 -8.67 7.86
N VAL A 257 2.47 -9.40 8.89
CA VAL A 257 2.13 -10.81 9.08
C VAL A 257 0.77 -10.89 9.77
N VAL A 258 -0.19 -11.59 9.18
CA VAL A 258 -1.53 -11.75 9.75
C VAL A 258 -1.50 -12.74 10.90
N LYS A 259 -2.12 -12.38 12.04
CA LYS A 259 -2.18 -13.23 13.23
C LYS A 259 -3.04 -14.45 12.97
N GLY A 260 -2.53 -15.63 13.32
CA GLY A 260 -3.24 -16.90 13.14
C GLY A 260 -3.22 -17.42 11.71
N GLY A 261 -2.48 -16.80 10.82
CA GLY A 261 -2.17 -17.32 9.48
C GLY A 261 -1.52 -18.71 9.58
N LYS A 262 -1.71 -19.52 8.54
CA LYS A 262 -1.32 -20.94 8.57
C LYS A 262 0.19 -21.17 8.44
N ASN A 263 0.91 -20.21 7.84
CA ASN A 263 2.31 -20.35 7.47
C ASN A 263 3.13 -19.13 7.89
N THR A 264 3.16 -18.85 9.20
CA THR A 264 3.84 -17.68 9.79
C THR A 264 5.30 -17.57 9.37
N GLU A 265 6.06 -18.68 9.33
CA GLU A 265 7.46 -18.67 8.92
C GLU A 265 7.63 -18.20 7.46
N THR A 266 6.82 -18.72 6.54
CA THR A 266 6.87 -18.28 5.14
C THR A 266 6.34 -16.85 4.97
N ALA A 267 5.37 -16.44 5.79
CA ALA A 267 4.90 -15.05 5.84
C ALA A 267 6.01 -14.07 6.29
N GLN A 268 6.82 -14.45 7.29
CA GLN A 268 7.99 -13.69 7.71
C GLN A 268 9.06 -13.61 6.61
N LYS A 269 9.30 -14.72 5.89
CA LYS A 269 10.18 -14.72 4.71
C LYS A 269 9.68 -13.77 3.62
N PHE A 270 8.35 -13.67 3.44
CA PHE A 270 7.79 -12.69 2.51
C PHE A 270 8.07 -11.25 2.96
N VAL A 271 7.93 -10.96 4.26
CA VAL A 271 8.27 -9.63 4.80
C VAL A 271 9.74 -9.32 4.57
N ASP A 272 10.65 -10.24 4.88
CA ASP A 272 12.09 -10.04 4.68
C ASP A 272 12.43 -9.83 3.20
N TRP A 273 11.81 -10.58 2.31
CA TRP A 273 11.94 -10.40 0.86
C TRP A 273 11.43 -9.03 0.42
N ALA A 274 10.22 -8.64 0.83
CA ALA A 274 9.61 -7.36 0.44
C ALA A 274 10.41 -6.14 0.94
N LEU A 275 11.20 -6.29 2.00
CA LEU A 275 12.09 -5.27 2.56
C LEU A 275 13.52 -5.30 1.98
N SER A 276 13.86 -6.30 1.19
CA SER A 276 15.19 -6.43 0.59
C SER A 276 15.41 -5.40 -0.54
N ALA A 277 16.65 -4.99 -0.73
CA ALA A 277 17.02 -4.10 -1.84
C ALA A 277 16.71 -4.72 -3.21
N GLU A 278 16.88 -6.05 -3.32
CA GLU A 278 16.61 -6.79 -4.55
C GLU A 278 15.12 -6.74 -4.92
N ALA A 279 14.23 -7.08 -3.98
CA ALA A 279 12.79 -7.01 -4.21
C ALA A 279 12.33 -5.59 -4.53
N GLN A 280 12.81 -4.60 -3.78
CA GLN A 280 12.42 -3.20 -3.99
C GLN A 280 13.01 -2.60 -5.27
N LYS A 281 14.15 -3.08 -5.74
CA LYS A 281 14.69 -2.74 -7.07
C LYS A 281 13.79 -3.29 -8.17
N LEU A 282 13.41 -4.57 -8.10
CA LEU A 282 12.50 -5.20 -9.06
C LEU A 282 11.17 -4.47 -9.10
N VAL A 283 10.60 -4.19 -7.94
CA VAL A 283 9.32 -3.49 -7.79
C VAL A 283 9.44 -2.02 -8.24
N GLY A 284 10.58 -1.37 -8.04
CA GLY A 284 10.76 0.05 -8.36
C GLY A 284 11.14 0.32 -9.82
N ALA A 285 12.31 -0.13 -10.25
CA ALA A 285 12.87 0.25 -11.55
C ALA A 285 12.35 -0.60 -12.71
N ASP A 286 12.25 -1.92 -12.50
CA ASP A 286 11.94 -2.87 -13.57
C ASP A 286 10.42 -2.94 -13.87
N LEU A 287 9.58 -2.66 -12.85
CA LEU A 287 8.12 -2.76 -12.95
C LEU A 287 7.41 -1.40 -13.04
N LYS A 288 8.17 -0.33 -13.29
CA LYS A 288 7.63 1.03 -13.39
C LYS A 288 6.79 1.44 -12.16
N ILE A 289 7.25 1.07 -10.96
CA ILE A 289 6.65 1.53 -9.71
C ILE A 289 7.44 2.74 -9.23
N TYR A 290 6.80 3.88 -9.21
CA TYR A 290 7.43 5.18 -8.98
C TYR A 290 7.33 5.67 -7.53
N SER A 291 7.13 4.76 -6.57
CA SER A 291 7.21 5.07 -5.14
C SER A 291 8.67 5.10 -4.65
N ILE A 292 8.90 5.72 -3.50
CA ILE A 292 10.20 5.77 -2.86
C ILE A 292 10.40 4.49 -2.04
N ALA A 293 11.38 3.68 -2.39
CA ALA A 293 11.71 2.44 -1.71
C ALA A 293 12.13 2.68 -0.24
N SER A 294 11.77 1.77 0.65
CA SER A 294 12.21 1.85 2.05
C SER A 294 13.64 1.38 2.27
N ASN A 295 14.18 0.48 1.43
CA ASN A 295 15.56 0.02 1.54
C ASN A 295 16.53 1.04 0.95
N LYS A 296 17.54 1.45 1.73
CA LYS A 296 18.54 2.45 1.36
C LYS A 296 19.35 2.11 0.10
N SER A 297 19.48 0.80 -0.20
CA SER A 297 20.25 0.31 -1.34
C SER A 297 19.39 0.08 -2.59
N ALA A 298 18.07 0.23 -2.49
CA ALA A 298 17.19 0.12 -3.64
C ALA A 298 17.24 1.42 -4.47
N PRO A 299 17.39 1.35 -5.79
CA PRO A 299 17.39 2.55 -6.63
C PRO A 299 15.97 3.14 -6.67
N VAL A 300 15.90 4.47 -6.67
CA VAL A 300 14.66 5.21 -6.93
C VAL A 300 14.66 5.58 -8.41
N SER A 301 13.52 5.40 -9.07
CA SER A 301 13.37 5.81 -10.47
C SER A 301 13.58 7.33 -10.61
N PRO A 302 14.28 7.81 -11.64
CA PRO A 302 14.42 9.24 -11.90
C PRO A 302 13.08 9.94 -12.15
N ASP A 303 12.06 9.19 -12.61
CA ASP A 303 10.72 9.68 -12.86
C ASP A 303 9.83 9.66 -11.60
N ALA A 304 10.31 9.10 -10.50
CA ALA A 304 9.56 9.10 -9.24
C ALA A 304 9.31 10.54 -8.74
N PRO A 305 8.14 10.80 -8.14
CA PRO A 305 7.84 12.09 -7.56
C PRO A 305 8.90 12.53 -6.54
N LYS A 306 9.53 13.68 -6.74
CA LYS A 306 10.61 14.19 -5.88
C LYS A 306 10.04 14.79 -4.62
N LEU A 307 9.92 14.01 -3.58
CA LEU A 307 9.30 14.43 -2.31
C LEU A 307 9.99 15.63 -1.65
N SER A 308 11.31 15.79 -1.87
CA SER A 308 12.07 16.95 -1.36
C SER A 308 11.68 18.29 -2.00
N GLU A 309 11.02 18.26 -3.16
CA GLU A 309 10.52 19.45 -3.86
C GLU A 309 9.06 19.78 -3.48
N MET A 310 8.43 18.95 -2.62
CA MET A 310 7.03 19.07 -2.25
C MET A 310 6.86 19.63 -0.84
N LYS A 311 5.77 20.35 -0.64
CA LYS A 311 5.35 20.81 0.68
C LYS A 311 4.58 19.70 1.39
N LEU A 312 5.31 18.75 1.98
CA LEU A 312 4.72 17.65 2.73
C LEU A 312 4.36 18.10 4.15
N ILE A 313 3.19 17.69 4.63
CA ILE A 313 2.83 17.83 6.04
C ILE A 313 3.63 16.83 6.88
N ASN A 314 3.79 17.10 8.17
CA ASN A 314 4.28 16.10 9.13
C ASN A 314 3.11 15.17 9.49
N TYR A 315 2.88 14.15 8.66
CA TYR A 315 1.72 13.27 8.78
C TYR A 315 1.81 12.40 10.04
N ASP A 316 0.87 12.58 10.97
CA ASP A 316 0.79 11.83 12.23
C ASP A 316 0.09 10.47 12.02
N THR A 317 0.85 9.50 11.53
CA THR A 317 0.36 8.15 11.25
C THR A 317 -0.14 7.45 12.51
N ALA A 318 0.45 7.72 13.69
CA ALA A 318 0.01 7.11 14.95
C ALA A 318 -1.39 7.56 15.34
N LYS A 319 -1.64 8.86 15.32
CA LYS A 319 -2.96 9.41 15.64
C LYS A 319 -4.02 8.97 14.63
N TYR A 320 -3.76 9.21 13.34
CA TYR A 320 -4.74 8.97 12.28
C TYR A 320 -4.88 7.49 11.90
N GLY A 321 -3.92 6.65 12.24
CA GLY A 321 -4.02 5.19 12.17
C GLY A 321 -4.70 4.54 13.37
N SER A 322 -4.91 5.27 14.49
CA SER A 322 -5.58 4.70 15.67
C SER A 322 -7.03 4.31 15.37
N VAL A 323 -7.51 3.24 16.02
CA VAL A 323 -8.90 2.76 15.89
C VAL A 323 -9.90 3.87 16.21
N ALA A 324 -9.66 4.62 17.29
CA ALA A 324 -10.54 5.66 17.74
C ALA A 324 -10.68 6.80 16.72
N GLU A 325 -9.56 7.38 16.29
CA GLU A 325 -9.57 8.54 15.41
C GLU A 325 -10.07 8.19 14.00
N ARG A 326 -9.60 7.07 13.45
CA ARG A 326 -10.05 6.60 12.14
C ARG A 326 -11.57 6.35 12.14
N THR A 327 -12.10 5.64 13.13
CA THR A 327 -13.54 5.36 13.23
C THR A 327 -14.35 6.66 13.36
N ARG A 328 -13.87 7.62 14.16
CA ARG A 328 -14.50 8.91 14.36
C ARG A 328 -14.59 9.73 13.07
N LEU A 329 -13.47 9.83 12.34
CA LEU A 329 -13.39 10.59 11.10
C LEU A 329 -14.24 9.96 9.99
N LEU A 330 -14.22 8.63 9.85
CA LEU A 330 -15.04 7.93 8.86
C LEU A 330 -16.53 8.10 9.14
N LYS A 331 -16.96 8.01 10.40
CA LYS A 331 -18.35 8.28 10.80
C LYS A 331 -18.77 9.72 10.49
N LYS A 332 -17.90 10.69 10.77
CA LYS A 332 -18.16 12.10 10.46
C LYS A 332 -18.24 12.32 8.95
N TRP A 333 -17.35 11.68 8.16
CA TRP A 333 -17.38 11.76 6.70
C TRP A 333 -18.68 11.20 6.11
N ASP A 334 -19.15 10.04 6.59
CA ASP A 334 -20.43 9.47 6.17
C ASP A 334 -21.59 10.41 6.46
N ALA A 335 -21.61 11.03 7.66
CA ALA A 335 -22.69 11.89 8.11
C ALA A 335 -22.70 13.28 7.45
N GLU A 336 -21.55 13.88 7.19
CA GLU A 336 -21.47 15.29 6.78
C GLU A 336 -21.11 15.50 5.31
N VAL A 337 -20.40 14.56 4.69
CA VAL A 337 -19.93 14.70 3.30
C VAL A 337 -20.69 13.77 2.37
N LYS A 338 -20.67 12.46 2.65
CA LYS A 338 -21.26 11.46 1.75
C LYS A 338 -22.79 11.59 1.65
N SER A 339 -23.45 11.94 2.74
CA SER A 339 -24.90 12.14 2.80
C SER A 339 -25.35 13.55 2.37
N ALA A 340 -24.41 14.46 2.10
CA ALA A 340 -24.75 15.80 1.68
C ALA A 340 -25.35 15.82 0.26
N PRO A 341 -26.27 16.75 -0.05
CA PRO A 341 -26.75 16.93 -1.42
C PRO A 341 -25.61 17.48 -2.33
N LYS A 342 -25.57 16.99 -3.57
CA LYS A 342 -24.65 17.49 -4.62
C LYS A 342 -25.11 18.81 -5.22
#